data_49ceb11f45e5046ae16f1c2a761614b5
#
_entry.id   49ceb11f45e5046ae16f1c2a761614b5
#
_cell.length_a   1.000
_cell.length_b   1.000
_cell.length_c   1.000
_cell.angle_alpha   90.00
_cell.angle_beta   90.00
_cell.angle_gamma   90.00
#
_symmetry.space_group_name_H-M   'P 1'
#
loop_
_entity.id
_entity.type
_entity.pdbx_description
1 polymer ?
#
loop_
_entity_poly.entity_id
_entity_poly.type
_entity_poly.pdbx_seq_one_letter_code
_entity_poly.pdbx_strand_id
1 'polypeptide(L)'
;EIIILTVVAVISLSFLIVWELTDDNPIVDLSLFKSRNFTIGCLCISLAYMLYFGAIVLLPQLLQEVYGYTATWAGLASAPVGLIPVLLSPIIGRFAHKLDMRRLVTFSFIMYAVCFYWRAYTFEPGMDFGASAWPQFIQGFAVACFFMPLTTITLSGLPPERMAAASSLSNFTRTLAGSIGTSITTTLWTNRESMHHAQLTEAVNPFNPNSQQMYSQLQEMGMTEQQASGWIAQQITNQGLIISANEIFWISAGIFIILLGLVWFARPPFGAGGGGGGAH
;
A
#
# COMPACT_ATOMS: atom_id res chain seq x y z
N GLU A 1 10.66 5.68 -24.23
CA GLU A 1 9.29 5.09 -24.15
C GLU A 1 8.53 5.62 -22.93
N ILE A 2 9.07 5.56 -21.69
CA ILE A 2 8.40 6.01 -20.47
C ILE A 2 7.97 7.47 -20.56
N ILE A 3 8.82 8.38 -21.04
CA ILE A 3 8.50 9.81 -21.18
C ILE A 3 7.32 10.01 -22.12
N ILE A 4 7.29 9.29 -23.26
CA ILE A 4 6.20 9.38 -24.24
C ILE A 4 4.88 8.91 -23.60
N LEU A 5 4.90 7.78 -22.91
CA LEU A 5 3.72 7.24 -22.23
C LEU A 5 3.23 8.19 -21.14
N THR A 6 4.15 8.80 -20.39
CA THR A 6 3.80 9.80 -19.35
C THR A 6 3.15 11.04 -19.97
N VAL A 7 3.71 11.56 -21.06
CA VAL A 7 3.14 12.72 -21.77
C VAL A 7 1.75 12.39 -22.31
N VAL A 8 1.58 11.23 -22.95
CA VAL A 8 0.28 10.77 -23.46
C VAL A 8 -0.73 10.62 -22.32
N ALA A 9 -0.33 10.02 -21.19
CA ALA A 9 -1.20 9.87 -20.03
C ALA A 9 -1.65 11.22 -19.45
N VAL A 10 -0.72 12.17 -19.29
CA VAL A 10 -1.03 13.52 -18.77
C VAL A 10 -1.97 14.26 -19.72
N ILE A 11 -1.70 14.23 -21.03
CA ILE A 11 -2.55 14.87 -22.05
C ILE A 11 -3.95 14.24 -22.05
N SER A 12 -4.04 12.91 -22.05
CA SER A 12 -5.33 12.20 -22.08
C SER A 12 -6.16 12.45 -20.82
N LEU A 13 -5.53 12.45 -19.63
CA LEU A 13 -6.22 12.78 -18.37
C LEU A 13 -6.68 14.24 -18.33
N SER A 14 -5.83 15.16 -18.78
CA SER A 14 -6.19 16.57 -18.84
C SER A 14 -7.35 16.81 -19.82
N PHE A 15 -7.32 16.18 -20.99
CA PHE A 15 -8.40 16.25 -21.96
C PHE A 15 -9.70 15.66 -21.40
N LEU A 16 -9.64 14.50 -20.74
CA LEU A 16 -10.80 13.88 -20.09
C LEU A 16 -11.43 14.85 -19.08
N ILE A 17 -10.64 15.45 -18.19
CA ILE A 17 -11.13 16.37 -17.17
C ILE A 17 -11.79 17.60 -17.81
N VAL A 18 -11.15 18.20 -18.80
CA VAL A 18 -11.70 19.37 -19.50
C VAL A 18 -12.99 19.01 -20.21
N TRP A 19 -13.03 17.86 -20.90
CA TRP A 19 -14.22 17.38 -21.59
C TRP A 19 -15.40 17.19 -20.62
N GLU A 20 -15.17 16.45 -19.52
CA GLU A 20 -16.20 16.19 -18.50
C GLU A 20 -16.70 17.44 -17.78
N LEU A 21 -15.90 18.49 -17.72
CA LEU A 21 -16.31 19.77 -17.13
C LEU A 21 -17.09 20.68 -18.11
N THR A 22 -16.98 20.42 -19.42
CA THR A 22 -17.57 21.27 -20.47
C THR A 22 -18.73 20.60 -21.18
N ASP A 23 -18.93 19.29 -21.06
CA ASP A 23 -20.01 18.56 -21.68
C ASP A 23 -21.31 18.71 -20.88
N ASP A 24 -22.44 18.94 -21.60
CA ASP A 24 -23.78 19.04 -21.01
C ASP A 24 -24.30 17.69 -20.46
N ASN A 25 -23.75 16.56 -20.94
CA ASN A 25 -24.09 15.21 -20.51
C ASN A 25 -22.84 14.40 -20.15
N PRO A 26 -22.14 14.78 -19.08
CA PRO A 26 -20.87 14.15 -18.70
C PRO A 26 -21.05 12.66 -18.37
N ILE A 27 -20.14 11.82 -18.88
CA ILE A 27 -20.10 10.38 -18.56
C ILE A 27 -19.68 10.18 -17.10
N VAL A 28 -18.76 11.04 -16.60
CA VAL A 28 -18.27 11.03 -15.24
C VAL A 28 -18.85 12.20 -14.45
N ASP A 29 -19.81 11.93 -13.60
CA ASP A 29 -20.46 12.97 -12.79
C ASP A 29 -19.52 13.49 -11.69
N LEU A 30 -18.67 14.46 -12.03
CA LEU A 30 -17.76 15.11 -11.07
C LEU A 30 -18.50 15.87 -9.96
N SER A 31 -19.80 16.16 -10.14
CA SER A 31 -20.61 16.80 -9.11
C SER A 31 -20.77 15.94 -7.85
N LEU A 32 -20.51 14.63 -7.95
CA LEU A 32 -20.49 13.69 -6.82
C LEU A 32 -19.47 14.10 -5.73
N PHE A 33 -18.38 14.75 -6.12
CA PHE A 33 -17.40 15.28 -5.16
C PHE A 33 -17.94 16.44 -4.31
N LYS A 34 -19.10 16.99 -4.61
CA LYS A 34 -19.80 17.92 -3.71
C LYS A 34 -20.40 17.20 -2.50
N SER A 35 -20.64 15.89 -2.61
CA SER A 35 -21.08 15.06 -1.49
C SER A 35 -19.90 14.79 -0.54
N ARG A 36 -20.06 15.20 0.73
CA ARG A 36 -19.02 15.05 1.75
C ARG A 36 -18.59 13.60 1.95
N ASN A 37 -19.54 12.67 2.05
CA ASN A 37 -19.24 11.25 2.27
C ASN A 37 -18.53 10.66 1.06
N PHE A 38 -18.96 11.01 -0.14
CA PHE A 38 -18.31 10.56 -1.37
C PHE A 38 -16.85 11.03 -1.45
N THR A 39 -16.60 12.32 -1.22
CA THR A 39 -15.25 12.89 -1.27
C THR A 39 -14.33 12.27 -0.21
N ILE A 40 -14.78 12.18 1.04
CA ILE A 40 -13.99 11.59 2.11
C ILE A 40 -13.75 10.10 1.84
N GLY A 41 -14.77 9.38 1.41
CA GLY A 41 -14.67 7.97 1.06
C GLY A 41 -13.70 7.73 -0.09
N CYS A 42 -13.80 8.50 -1.19
CA CYS A 42 -12.87 8.42 -2.32
C CYS A 42 -11.43 8.75 -1.92
N LEU A 43 -11.19 9.76 -1.09
CA LEU A 43 -9.86 10.08 -0.58
C LEU A 43 -9.29 8.94 0.28
N CYS A 44 -10.07 8.44 1.23
CA CYS A 44 -9.64 7.34 2.09
C CYS A 44 -9.34 6.08 1.28
N ILE A 45 -10.24 5.70 0.35
CA ILE A 45 -10.07 4.49 -0.44
C ILE A 45 -8.88 4.62 -1.39
N SER A 46 -8.71 5.77 -2.03
CA SER A 46 -7.60 6.00 -2.98
C SER A 46 -6.25 5.98 -2.28
N LEU A 47 -6.08 6.70 -1.16
CA LEU A 47 -4.84 6.70 -0.40
C LEU A 47 -4.52 5.32 0.19
N ALA A 48 -5.51 4.63 0.74
CA ALA A 48 -5.29 3.29 1.28
C ALA A 48 -4.96 2.27 0.18
N TYR A 49 -5.56 2.39 -1.02
CA TYR A 49 -5.19 1.58 -2.19
C TYR A 49 -3.78 1.85 -2.66
N MET A 50 -3.37 3.13 -2.72
CA MET A 50 -2.01 3.53 -3.07
C MET A 50 -0.98 2.79 -2.19
N LEU A 51 -1.16 2.83 -0.87
CA LEU A 51 -0.26 2.18 0.09
C LEU A 51 -0.32 0.65 0.02
N TYR A 52 -1.53 0.10 -0.09
CA TYR A 52 -1.76 -1.34 -0.15
C TYR A 52 -1.15 -1.97 -1.41
N PHE A 53 -1.39 -1.39 -2.58
CA PHE A 53 -0.84 -1.88 -3.85
C PHE A 53 0.67 -1.69 -3.94
N GLY A 54 1.20 -0.59 -3.40
CA GLY A 54 2.64 -0.41 -3.26
C GLY A 54 3.28 -1.55 -2.45
N ALA A 55 2.68 -1.91 -1.31
CA ALA A 55 3.18 -3.00 -0.47
C ALA A 55 3.03 -4.40 -1.10
N ILE A 56 1.94 -4.65 -1.85
CA ILE A 56 1.73 -5.91 -2.59
C ILE A 56 2.85 -6.15 -3.62
N VAL A 57 3.36 -5.10 -4.24
CA VAL A 57 4.45 -5.21 -5.22
C VAL A 57 5.80 -5.27 -4.50
N LEU A 58 6.02 -4.40 -3.53
CA LEU A 58 7.31 -4.27 -2.84
C LEU A 58 7.71 -5.55 -2.09
N LEU A 59 6.78 -6.19 -1.36
CA LEU A 59 7.12 -7.34 -0.51
C LEU A 59 7.64 -8.55 -1.30
N PRO A 60 6.95 -9.03 -2.35
CA PRO A 60 7.49 -10.14 -3.14
C PRO A 60 8.81 -9.82 -3.86
N GLN A 61 9.01 -8.58 -4.30
CA GLN A 61 10.27 -8.15 -4.90
C GLN A 61 11.40 -8.20 -3.86
N LEU A 62 11.19 -7.64 -2.67
CA LEU A 62 12.16 -7.69 -1.58
C LEU A 62 12.53 -9.14 -1.22
N LEU A 63 11.53 -10.03 -1.11
CA LEU A 63 11.78 -11.45 -0.80
C LEU A 63 12.61 -12.16 -1.88
N GLN A 64 12.40 -11.82 -3.15
CA GLN A 64 13.14 -12.42 -4.26
C GLN A 64 14.54 -11.83 -4.39
N GLU A 65 14.69 -10.52 -4.33
CA GLU A 65 15.96 -9.83 -4.60
C GLU A 65 16.95 -9.95 -3.43
N VAL A 66 16.46 -9.86 -2.19
CA VAL A 66 17.32 -9.82 -1.00
C VAL A 66 17.45 -11.19 -0.33
N TYR A 67 16.32 -11.90 -0.17
CA TYR A 67 16.29 -13.16 0.57
C TYR A 67 16.41 -14.39 -0.33
N GLY A 68 16.52 -14.19 -1.65
CA GLY A 68 16.71 -15.28 -2.61
C GLY A 68 15.52 -16.22 -2.74
N TYR A 69 14.32 -15.78 -2.37
CA TYR A 69 13.12 -16.60 -2.52
C TYR A 69 12.77 -16.78 -4.00
N THR A 70 12.33 -17.97 -4.36
CA THR A 70 11.71 -18.18 -5.68
C THR A 70 10.35 -17.45 -5.70
N ALA A 71 9.85 -17.15 -6.90
CA ALA A 71 8.52 -16.53 -7.06
C ALA A 71 7.42 -17.31 -6.32
N THR A 72 7.53 -18.66 -6.28
CA THR A 72 6.59 -19.52 -5.56
C THR A 72 6.65 -19.29 -4.05
N TRP A 73 7.84 -19.25 -3.45
CA TRP A 73 8.01 -19.01 -2.02
C TRP A 73 7.62 -17.59 -1.61
N ALA A 74 7.95 -16.58 -2.43
CA ALA A 74 7.51 -15.21 -2.22
C ALA A 74 5.97 -15.07 -2.30
N GLY A 75 5.34 -15.79 -3.23
CA GLY A 75 3.89 -15.90 -3.33
C GLY A 75 3.26 -16.58 -2.12
N LEU A 76 3.83 -17.69 -1.62
CA LEU A 76 3.35 -18.38 -0.42
C LEU A 76 3.50 -17.52 0.84
N ALA A 77 4.57 -16.75 0.97
CA ALA A 77 4.75 -15.81 2.07
C ALA A 77 3.71 -14.67 2.04
N SER A 78 3.27 -14.26 0.84
CA SER A 78 2.27 -13.21 0.65
C SER A 78 0.82 -13.72 0.70
N ALA A 79 0.57 -15.00 0.41
CA ALA A 79 -0.77 -15.59 0.31
C ALA A 79 -1.64 -15.48 1.59
N PRO A 80 -1.11 -15.52 2.82
CA PRO A 80 -1.92 -15.48 4.04
C PRO A 80 -2.82 -14.25 4.14
N VAL A 81 -2.48 -13.13 3.49
CA VAL A 81 -3.30 -11.91 3.47
C VAL A 81 -4.70 -12.14 2.86
N GLY A 82 -4.84 -13.08 1.94
CA GLY A 82 -6.10 -13.41 1.28
C GLY A 82 -6.99 -14.37 2.07
N LEU A 83 -6.44 -15.12 3.01
CA LEU A 83 -7.17 -16.17 3.74
C LEU A 83 -8.26 -15.59 4.65
N ILE A 84 -7.91 -14.61 5.45
CA ILE A 84 -8.81 -13.98 6.43
C ILE A 84 -10.00 -13.27 5.76
N PRO A 85 -9.83 -12.47 4.69
CA PRO A 85 -10.95 -11.86 3.98
C PRO A 85 -11.95 -12.88 3.44
N VAL A 86 -11.51 -14.02 2.92
CA VAL A 86 -12.40 -15.07 2.43
C VAL A 86 -13.30 -15.59 3.55
N LEU A 87 -12.75 -15.77 4.75
CA LEU A 87 -13.50 -16.28 5.91
C LEU A 87 -14.38 -15.23 6.57
N LEU A 88 -13.90 -13.99 6.68
CA LEU A 88 -14.57 -12.94 7.44
C LEU A 88 -15.55 -12.09 6.62
N SER A 89 -15.36 -11.94 5.30
CA SER A 89 -16.24 -11.07 4.49
C SER A 89 -17.72 -11.48 4.54
N PRO A 90 -18.10 -12.78 4.51
CA PRO A 90 -19.50 -13.17 4.66
C PRO A 90 -20.08 -12.80 6.03
N ILE A 91 -19.26 -12.90 7.08
CA ILE A 91 -19.66 -12.56 8.46
C ILE A 91 -19.87 -11.04 8.56
N ILE A 92 -18.91 -10.25 8.11
CA ILE A 92 -18.99 -8.79 8.10
C ILE A 92 -20.21 -8.34 7.28
N GLY A 93 -20.43 -8.92 6.09
CA GLY A 93 -21.60 -8.63 5.26
C GLY A 93 -22.93 -8.86 5.97
N ARG A 94 -23.03 -9.97 6.72
CA ARG A 94 -24.25 -10.32 7.47
C ARG A 94 -24.54 -9.35 8.62
N PHE A 95 -23.51 -8.83 9.28
CA PHE A 95 -23.64 -7.91 10.41
C PHE A 95 -23.49 -6.44 10.03
N ALA A 96 -23.24 -6.12 8.76
CA ALA A 96 -22.98 -4.77 8.27
C ALA A 96 -24.07 -3.75 8.66
N HIS A 97 -25.34 -4.17 8.69
CA HIS A 97 -26.47 -3.30 9.04
C HIS A 97 -26.54 -2.92 10.54
N LYS A 98 -25.82 -3.66 11.40
CA LYS A 98 -25.77 -3.44 12.86
C LYS A 98 -24.53 -2.68 13.31
N LEU A 99 -23.53 -2.56 12.47
CA LEU A 99 -22.24 -2.00 12.80
C LEU A 99 -22.07 -0.60 12.21
N ASP A 100 -21.47 0.31 12.98
CA ASP A 100 -21.02 1.59 12.42
C ASP A 100 -19.83 1.36 11.49
N MET A 101 -20.03 1.64 10.20
CA MET A 101 -19.01 1.42 9.15
C MET A 101 -17.70 2.16 9.46
N ARG A 102 -17.77 3.33 10.13
CA ARG A 102 -16.55 4.06 10.53
C ARG A 102 -15.72 3.29 11.53
N ARG A 103 -16.35 2.58 12.48
CA ARG A 103 -15.63 1.76 13.47
C ARG A 103 -14.90 0.60 12.81
N LEU A 104 -15.54 -0.03 11.81
CA LEU A 104 -14.89 -1.10 11.04
C LEU A 104 -13.70 -0.59 10.23
N VAL A 105 -13.85 0.55 9.55
CA VAL A 105 -12.74 1.18 8.80
C VAL A 105 -11.64 1.64 9.75
N THR A 106 -11.99 2.20 10.92
CA THR A 106 -11.03 2.58 11.95
C THR A 106 -10.21 1.37 12.40
N PHE A 107 -10.88 0.25 12.73
CA PHE A 107 -10.20 -1.00 13.08
C PHE A 107 -9.26 -1.47 11.94
N SER A 108 -9.73 -1.43 10.69
CA SER A 108 -8.92 -1.78 9.53
C SER A 108 -7.65 -0.92 9.42
N PHE A 109 -7.78 0.41 9.54
CA PHE A 109 -6.64 1.32 9.44
C PHE A 109 -5.65 1.15 10.60
N ILE A 110 -6.14 0.88 11.81
CA ILE A 110 -5.27 0.52 12.95
C ILE A 110 -4.49 -0.75 12.64
N MET A 111 -5.16 -1.80 12.14
CA MET A 111 -4.50 -3.06 11.81
C MET A 111 -3.47 -2.89 10.68
N TYR A 112 -3.78 -2.08 9.65
CA TYR A 112 -2.80 -1.74 8.63
C TYR A 112 -1.60 -1.01 9.22
N ALA A 113 -1.83 0.03 10.04
CA ALA A 113 -0.74 0.78 10.68
C ALA A 113 0.14 -0.14 11.54
N VAL A 114 -0.46 -1.03 12.33
CA VAL A 114 0.27 -2.02 13.15
C VAL A 114 1.09 -2.97 12.28
N CYS A 115 0.50 -3.52 11.20
CA CYS A 115 1.22 -4.44 10.31
C CYS A 115 2.38 -3.78 9.58
N PHE A 116 2.20 -2.56 9.08
CA PHE A 116 3.28 -1.82 8.41
C PHE A 116 4.37 -1.41 9.41
N TYR A 117 3.99 -0.95 10.59
CA TYR A 117 4.94 -0.66 11.66
C TYR A 117 5.73 -1.91 12.07
N TRP A 118 5.05 -3.06 12.23
CA TRP A 118 5.71 -4.32 12.54
C TRP A 118 6.76 -4.69 11.48
N ARG A 119 6.41 -4.65 10.18
CA ARG A 119 7.38 -4.90 9.11
C ARG A 119 8.57 -3.98 9.15
N ALA A 120 8.34 -2.68 9.38
CA ALA A 120 9.41 -1.69 9.45
C ALA A 120 10.47 -1.96 10.53
N TYR A 121 10.14 -2.79 11.53
CA TYR A 121 11.07 -3.14 12.62
C TYR A 121 11.55 -4.58 12.63
N THR A 122 10.89 -5.47 11.90
CA THR A 122 11.25 -6.91 11.92
C THR A 122 11.95 -7.38 10.66
N PHE A 123 11.93 -6.59 9.59
CA PHE A 123 12.64 -6.96 8.38
C PHE A 123 14.11 -6.63 8.52
N GLU A 124 14.91 -7.68 8.66
CA GLU A 124 16.34 -7.65 8.87
C GLU A 124 17.04 -8.72 8.02
N PRO A 125 18.36 -8.61 7.79
CA PRO A 125 19.10 -9.65 7.06
C PRO A 125 18.93 -11.03 7.71
N GLY A 126 18.57 -12.02 6.88
CA GLY A 126 18.43 -13.41 7.35
C GLY A 126 17.10 -13.71 8.05
N MET A 127 16.09 -12.83 7.94
CA MET A 127 14.76 -13.13 8.50
C MET A 127 14.19 -14.45 7.96
N ASP A 128 13.47 -15.17 8.81
CA ASP A 128 12.82 -16.42 8.44
C ASP A 128 11.51 -16.22 7.69
N PHE A 129 10.98 -17.30 7.12
CA PHE A 129 9.68 -17.28 6.43
C PHE A 129 8.54 -16.78 7.32
N GLY A 130 8.55 -17.14 8.60
CA GLY A 130 7.53 -16.73 9.56
C GLY A 130 7.49 -15.21 9.76
N ALA A 131 8.65 -14.56 9.80
CA ALA A 131 8.73 -13.11 9.97
C ALA A 131 8.08 -12.34 8.82
N SER A 132 8.05 -12.89 7.62
CA SER A 132 7.33 -12.31 6.48
C SER A 132 5.86 -12.71 6.43
N ALA A 133 5.51 -13.96 6.75
CA ALA A 133 4.17 -14.52 6.59
C ALA A 133 3.19 -14.08 7.70
N TRP A 134 3.64 -13.96 8.97
CA TRP A 134 2.77 -13.56 10.07
C TRP A 134 2.17 -12.16 9.94
N PRO A 135 2.93 -11.12 9.57
CA PRO A 135 2.33 -9.80 9.30
C PRO A 135 1.29 -9.83 8.18
N GLN A 136 1.47 -10.69 7.16
CA GLN A 136 0.49 -10.86 6.09
C GLN A 136 -0.82 -11.49 6.58
N PHE A 137 -0.72 -12.51 7.44
CA PHE A 137 -1.89 -13.12 8.04
C PHE A 137 -2.71 -12.11 8.87
N ILE A 138 -2.02 -11.33 9.71
CA ILE A 138 -2.68 -10.30 10.52
C ILE A 138 -3.24 -9.16 9.64
N GLN A 139 -2.54 -8.79 8.57
CA GLN A 139 -3.04 -7.81 7.60
C GLN A 139 -4.34 -8.27 6.93
N GLY A 140 -4.58 -9.58 6.83
CA GLY A 140 -5.84 -10.13 6.32
C GLY A 140 -7.07 -9.64 7.09
N PHE A 141 -6.99 -9.41 8.40
CA PHE A 141 -8.07 -8.79 9.18
C PHE A 141 -8.34 -7.35 8.74
N ALA A 142 -7.27 -6.59 8.47
CA ALA A 142 -7.40 -5.24 7.95
C ALA A 142 -8.12 -5.24 6.58
N VAL A 143 -7.69 -6.12 5.67
CA VAL A 143 -8.31 -6.25 4.34
C VAL A 143 -9.78 -6.64 4.43
N ALA A 144 -10.15 -7.58 5.31
CA ALA A 144 -11.54 -8.01 5.50
C ALA A 144 -12.45 -6.85 5.93
N CYS A 145 -11.97 -5.96 6.81
CA CYS A 145 -12.72 -4.83 7.34
C CYS A 145 -12.58 -3.54 6.52
N PHE A 146 -11.89 -3.59 5.37
CA PHE A 146 -11.54 -2.42 4.58
C PHE A 146 -12.53 -2.16 3.44
N PHE A 147 -12.65 -3.10 2.51
CA PHE A 147 -13.28 -2.85 1.21
C PHE A 147 -14.77 -2.52 1.32
N MET A 148 -15.54 -3.40 1.95
CA MET A 148 -16.99 -3.27 2.02
C MET A 148 -17.41 -2.06 2.85
N PRO A 149 -16.92 -1.84 4.09
CA PRO A 149 -17.33 -0.69 4.88
C PRO A 149 -16.96 0.64 4.25
N LEU A 150 -15.80 0.75 3.63
CA LEU A 150 -15.36 2.00 3.02
C LEU A 150 -16.14 2.31 1.74
N THR A 151 -16.47 1.31 0.93
CA THR A 151 -17.37 1.47 -0.22
C THR A 151 -18.76 1.91 0.23
N THR A 152 -19.29 1.32 1.31
CA THR A 152 -20.58 1.70 1.88
C THR A 152 -20.59 3.17 2.34
N ILE A 153 -19.53 3.64 3.01
CA ILE A 153 -19.38 5.05 3.38
C ILE A 153 -19.34 5.95 2.15
N THR A 154 -18.58 5.57 1.14
CA THR A 154 -18.39 6.35 -0.10
C THR A 154 -19.73 6.56 -0.84
N LEU A 155 -20.55 5.52 -0.91
CA LEU A 155 -21.82 5.57 -1.62
C LEU A 155 -23.00 6.06 -0.76
N SER A 156 -22.78 6.27 0.54
CA SER A 156 -23.84 6.67 1.45
C SER A 156 -24.39 8.07 1.17
N GLY A 157 -25.70 8.21 1.27
CA GLY A 157 -26.40 9.49 1.07
C GLY A 157 -26.55 9.93 -0.38
N LEU A 158 -26.20 9.07 -1.35
CA LEU A 158 -26.43 9.33 -2.77
C LEU A 158 -27.78 8.75 -3.21
N PRO A 159 -28.50 9.44 -4.13
CA PRO A 159 -29.73 8.92 -4.69
C PRO A 159 -29.45 7.67 -5.56
N PRO A 160 -30.41 6.72 -5.65
CA PRO A 160 -30.24 5.46 -6.37
C PRO A 160 -29.80 5.63 -7.84
N GLU A 161 -30.30 6.69 -8.50
CA GLU A 161 -29.99 7.00 -9.90
C GLU A 161 -28.51 7.33 -10.13
N ARG A 162 -27.82 7.85 -9.11
CA ARG A 162 -26.41 8.22 -9.16
C ARG A 162 -25.46 7.15 -8.63
N MET A 163 -25.97 6.07 -8.03
CA MET A 163 -25.12 5.05 -7.41
C MET A 163 -24.21 4.33 -8.42
N ALA A 164 -24.70 4.07 -9.64
CA ALA A 164 -23.90 3.43 -10.69
C ALA A 164 -22.72 4.34 -11.11
N ALA A 165 -22.97 5.62 -11.36
CA ALA A 165 -21.93 6.60 -11.70
C ALA A 165 -20.93 6.79 -10.55
N ALA A 166 -21.40 6.87 -9.30
CA ALA A 166 -20.57 7.00 -8.12
C ALA A 166 -19.67 5.76 -7.90
N SER A 167 -20.22 4.57 -8.10
CA SER A 167 -19.43 3.33 -8.00
C SER A 167 -18.36 3.26 -9.09
N SER A 168 -18.69 3.63 -10.33
CA SER A 168 -17.74 3.68 -11.43
C SER A 168 -16.61 4.67 -11.16
N LEU A 169 -16.94 5.89 -10.75
CA LEU A 169 -15.96 6.93 -10.43
C LEU A 169 -15.06 6.54 -9.25
N SER A 170 -15.63 5.95 -8.19
CA SER A 170 -14.87 5.45 -7.05
C SER A 170 -13.93 4.32 -7.47
N ASN A 171 -14.36 3.40 -8.33
CA ASN A 171 -13.52 2.34 -8.87
C ASN A 171 -12.38 2.89 -9.74
N PHE A 172 -12.67 3.88 -10.56
CA PHE A 172 -11.65 4.55 -11.38
C PHE A 172 -10.58 5.20 -10.50
N THR A 173 -11.00 6.05 -9.55
CA THR A 173 -10.06 6.77 -8.67
C THR A 173 -9.18 5.84 -7.85
N ARG A 174 -9.75 4.75 -7.30
CA ARG A 174 -8.96 3.80 -6.52
C ARG A 174 -7.97 3.01 -7.39
N THR A 175 -8.35 2.62 -8.61
CA THR A 175 -7.47 1.88 -9.53
C THR A 175 -6.32 2.77 -9.99
N LEU A 176 -6.63 4.02 -10.33
CA LEU A 176 -5.63 5.02 -10.68
C LEU A 176 -4.66 5.26 -9.50
N ALA A 177 -5.20 5.43 -8.30
CA ALA A 177 -4.38 5.61 -7.10
C ALA A 177 -3.49 4.39 -6.80
N GLY A 178 -4.00 3.16 -7.02
CA GLY A 178 -3.21 1.94 -6.89
C GLY A 178 -2.03 1.90 -7.87
N SER A 179 -2.26 2.26 -9.13
CA SER A 179 -1.21 2.32 -10.15
C SER A 179 -0.15 3.39 -9.85
N ILE A 180 -0.58 4.57 -9.41
CA ILE A 180 0.32 5.63 -8.95
C ILE A 180 1.11 5.17 -7.72
N GLY A 181 0.45 4.49 -6.78
CA GLY A 181 1.05 3.98 -5.56
C GLY A 181 2.16 2.97 -5.81
N THR A 182 1.95 2.02 -6.72
CA THR A 182 3.00 1.06 -7.11
C THR A 182 4.19 1.77 -7.74
N SER A 183 3.96 2.73 -8.63
CA SER A 183 5.02 3.49 -9.29
C SER A 183 5.82 4.35 -8.29
N ILE A 184 5.14 5.04 -7.37
CA ILE A 184 5.80 5.82 -6.33
C ILE A 184 6.61 4.92 -5.41
N THR A 185 6.03 3.79 -4.97
CA THR A 185 6.69 2.86 -4.05
C THR A 185 7.96 2.27 -4.66
N THR A 186 7.91 1.79 -5.90
CA THR A 186 9.09 1.22 -6.58
C THR A 186 10.16 2.28 -6.84
N THR A 187 9.77 3.48 -7.26
CA THR A 187 10.71 4.59 -7.49
C THR A 187 11.36 5.05 -6.18
N LEU A 188 10.58 5.18 -5.09
CA LEU A 188 11.13 5.51 -3.78
C LEU A 188 12.08 4.43 -3.29
N TRP A 189 11.73 3.15 -3.46
CA TRP A 189 12.55 2.04 -3.04
C TRP A 189 13.93 2.07 -3.69
N THR A 190 14.00 2.21 -5.01
CA THR A 190 15.27 2.27 -5.75
C THR A 190 16.08 3.54 -5.46
N ASN A 191 15.42 4.70 -5.37
CA ASN A 191 16.12 5.95 -5.07
C ASN A 191 16.70 5.97 -3.64
N ARG A 192 15.94 5.43 -2.67
CA ARG A 192 16.40 5.32 -1.28
C ARG A 192 17.49 4.29 -1.14
N GLU A 193 17.40 3.16 -1.86
CA GLU A 193 18.48 2.17 -1.94
C GLU A 193 19.77 2.82 -2.40
N SER A 194 19.76 3.55 -3.51
CA SER A 194 20.96 4.22 -4.03
C SER A 194 21.56 5.22 -3.02
N MET A 195 20.73 5.92 -2.26
CA MET A 195 21.18 6.81 -1.20
C MET A 195 21.83 6.03 -0.04
N HIS A 196 21.18 4.98 0.45
CA HIS A 196 21.71 4.15 1.53
C HIS A 196 22.95 3.37 1.09
N HIS A 197 22.98 2.88 -0.16
CA HIS A 197 24.15 2.24 -0.74
C HIS A 197 25.37 3.18 -0.70
N ALA A 198 25.22 4.43 -1.11
CA ALA A 198 26.30 5.41 -1.06
C ALA A 198 26.80 5.64 0.38
N GLN A 199 25.86 5.83 1.33
CA GLN A 199 26.19 6.03 2.75
C GLN A 199 26.90 4.81 3.37
N LEU A 200 26.44 3.59 3.07
CA LEU A 200 27.04 2.37 3.57
C LEU A 200 28.43 2.12 2.95
N THR A 201 28.60 2.47 1.67
CA THR A 201 29.88 2.33 0.98
C THR A 201 30.95 3.24 1.59
N GLU A 202 30.59 4.46 2.02
CA GLU A 202 31.53 5.37 2.71
C GLU A 202 32.09 4.78 4.02
N ALA A 203 31.29 3.93 4.70
CA ALA A 203 31.72 3.25 5.91
C ALA A 203 32.72 2.11 5.64
N VAL A 204 32.73 1.54 4.43
CA VAL A 204 33.65 0.48 4.01
C VAL A 204 34.89 1.08 3.38
N ASN A 205 35.85 1.47 4.20
CA ASN A 205 37.11 2.04 3.75
C ASN A 205 38.30 1.32 4.42
N PRO A 206 39.51 1.40 3.82
CA PRO A 206 40.71 0.71 4.34
C PRO A 206 41.16 1.14 5.75
N PHE A 207 40.67 2.30 6.22
CA PHE A 207 41.02 2.80 7.56
C PHE A 207 40.01 2.39 8.64
N ASN A 208 38.88 1.80 8.25
CA ASN A 208 37.88 1.31 9.20
C ASN A 208 38.28 -0.09 9.72
N PRO A 209 38.55 -0.25 11.03
CA PRO A 209 38.96 -1.55 11.61
C PRO A 209 37.96 -2.67 11.35
N ASN A 210 36.65 -2.37 11.37
CA ASN A 210 35.61 -3.35 11.10
C ASN A 210 35.65 -3.83 9.64
N SER A 211 35.94 -2.94 8.69
CA SER A 211 36.10 -3.30 7.28
C SER A 211 37.33 -4.21 7.10
N GLN A 212 38.47 -3.88 7.72
CA GLN A 212 39.67 -4.69 7.67
C GLN A 212 39.43 -6.09 8.26
N GLN A 213 38.74 -6.17 9.40
CA GLN A 213 38.39 -7.43 10.02
C GLN A 213 37.48 -8.27 9.12
N MET A 214 36.50 -7.67 8.48
CA MET A 214 35.61 -8.36 7.56
C MET A 214 36.35 -8.88 6.33
N TYR A 215 37.24 -8.09 5.74
CA TYR A 215 38.07 -8.53 4.63
C TYR A 215 39.00 -9.71 5.04
N SER A 216 39.65 -9.65 6.21
CA SER A 216 40.51 -10.74 6.70
C SER A 216 39.71 -12.02 6.92
N GLN A 217 38.54 -11.97 7.53
CA GLN A 217 37.66 -13.13 7.71
C GLN A 217 37.24 -13.76 6.38
N LEU A 218 36.90 -12.97 5.39
CA LEU A 218 36.52 -13.48 4.04
C LEU A 218 37.74 -14.14 3.35
N GLN A 219 38.94 -13.58 3.53
CA GLN A 219 40.17 -14.17 3.01
C GLN A 219 40.55 -15.49 3.74
N GLU A 220 40.35 -15.58 5.06
CA GLU A 220 40.51 -16.81 5.83
C GLU A 220 39.52 -17.91 5.37
N MET A 221 38.34 -17.56 4.88
CA MET A 221 37.38 -18.47 4.23
C MET A 221 37.81 -18.89 2.83
N GLY A 222 38.95 -18.43 2.32
CA GLY A 222 39.48 -18.78 1.00
C GLY A 222 39.04 -17.90 -0.13
N MET A 223 38.37 -16.77 0.14
CA MET A 223 37.96 -15.81 -0.92
C MET A 223 39.20 -15.00 -1.37
N THR A 224 39.26 -14.77 -2.68
CA THR A 224 40.19 -13.78 -3.24
C THR A 224 39.73 -12.37 -2.84
N GLU A 225 40.62 -11.39 -2.90
CA GLU A 225 40.30 -9.99 -2.61
C GLU A 225 39.14 -9.46 -3.50
N GLN A 226 39.15 -9.86 -4.78
CA GLN A 226 38.08 -9.50 -5.70
C GLN A 226 36.73 -10.14 -5.33
N GLN A 227 36.73 -11.38 -4.89
CA GLN A 227 35.52 -12.08 -4.43
C GLN A 227 34.99 -11.46 -3.13
N ALA A 228 35.87 -11.14 -2.18
CA ALA A 228 35.51 -10.49 -0.94
C ALA A 228 34.90 -9.12 -1.19
N SER A 229 35.48 -8.31 -2.08
CA SER A 229 34.94 -7.00 -2.47
C SER A 229 33.57 -7.12 -3.13
N GLY A 230 33.37 -8.08 -4.02
CA GLY A 230 32.08 -8.34 -4.68
C GLY A 230 31.02 -8.79 -3.66
N TRP A 231 31.39 -9.64 -2.71
CA TRP A 231 30.48 -10.08 -1.65
C TRP A 231 30.05 -8.92 -0.74
N ILE A 232 31.00 -8.08 -0.33
CA ILE A 232 30.72 -6.89 0.50
C ILE A 232 29.80 -5.92 -0.25
N ALA A 233 30.07 -5.64 -1.53
CA ALA A 233 29.21 -4.79 -2.34
C ALA A 233 27.78 -5.33 -2.42
N GLN A 234 27.61 -6.64 -2.58
CA GLN A 234 26.29 -7.27 -2.58
C GLN A 234 25.59 -7.14 -1.21
N GLN A 235 26.32 -7.27 -0.10
CA GLN A 235 25.74 -7.07 1.24
C GLN A 235 25.30 -5.62 1.48
N ILE A 236 26.06 -4.65 0.99
CA ILE A 236 25.69 -3.22 1.03
C ILE A 236 24.40 -2.98 0.27
N THR A 237 24.29 -3.51 -0.95
CA THR A 237 23.06 -3.41 -1.76
C THR A 237 21.86 -4.04 -1.04
N ASN A 238 22.02 -5.27 -0.53
CA ASN A 238 20.95 -5.96 0.19
C ASN A 238 20.49 -5.15 1.43
N GLN A 239 21.44 -4.62 2.17
CA GLN A 239 21.15 -3.78 3.34
C GLN A 239 20.44 -2.48 2.95
N GLY A 240 20.89 -1.83 1.88
CA GLY A 240 20.24 -0.64 1.32
C GLY A 240 18.79 -0.91 0.93
N LEU A 241 18.52 -2.04 0.26
CA LEU A 241 17.17 -2.46 -0.12
C LEU A 241 16.26 -2.72 1.09
N ILE A 242 16.78 -3.36 2.14
CA ILE A 242 16.01 -3.61 3.38
C ILE A 242 15.67 -2.30 4.09
N ILE A 243 16.65 -1.43 4.30
CA ILE A 243 16.45 -0.14 4.98
C ILE A 243 15.40 0.69 4.22
N SER A 244 15.52 0.77 2.91
CA SER A 244 14.60 1.52 2.05
C SER A 244 13.18 0.96 2.11
N ALA A 245 13.01 -0.37 2.15
CA ALA A 245 11.71 -1.00 2.31
C ALA A 245 11.11 -0.70 3.70
N ASN A 246 11.93 -0.76 4.75
CA ASN A 246 11.50 -0.45 6.12
C ASN A 246 11.04 1.00 6.26
N GLU A 247 11.75 1.96 5.64
CA GLU A 247 11.32 3.36 5.60
C GLU A 247 9.97 3.55 4.91
N ILE A 248 9.74 2.87 3.78
CA ILE A 248 8.46 2.91 3.06
C ILE A 248 7.34 2.33 3.93
N PHE A 249 7.57 1.22 4.62
CA PHE A 249 6.59 0.65 5.53
C PHE A 249 6.31 1.58 6.71
N TRP A 250 7.33 2.23 7.26
CA TRP A 250 7.17 3.20 8.34
C TRP A 250 6.34 4.42 7.92
N ILE A 251 6.63 5.01 6.76
CA ILE A 251 5.84 6.11 6.17
C ILE A 251 4.40 5.66 5.94
N SER A 252 4.20 4.46 5.39
CA SER A 252 2.87 3.90 5.15
C SER A 252 2.06 3.74 6.43
N ALA A 253 2.69 3.28 7.52
CA ALA A 253 2.04 3.20 8.83
C ALA A 253 1.58 4.59 9.31
N GLY A 254 2.42 5.62 9.16
CA GLY A 254 2.09 7.01 9.49
C GLY A 254 0.90 7.55 8.69
N ILE A 255 0.83 7.27 7.39
CA ILE A 255 -0.29 7.69 6.54
C ILE A 255 -1.59 6.98 6.97
N PHE A 256 -1.56 5.69 7.32
CA PHE A 256 -2.75 5.00 7.85
C PHE A 256 -3.26 5.61 9.16
N ILE A 257 -2.37 6.10 10.01
CA ILE A 257 -2.77 6.86 11.23
C ILE A 257 -3.47 8.18 10.85
N ILE A 258 -3.00 8.89 9.83
CA ILE A 258 -3.68 10.09 9.32
C ILE A 258 -5.06 9.75 8.77
N LEU A 259 -5.19 8.64 8.04
CA LEU A 259 -6.47 8.17 7.50
C LEU A 259 -7.49 7.83 8.59
N LEU A 260 -7.04 7.42 9.79
CA LEU A 260 -7.93 7.27 10.96
C LEU A 260 -8.69 8.56 11.28
N GLY A 261 -7.98 9.69 11.29
CA GLY A 261 -8.62 10.99 11.50
C GLY A 261 -9.58 11.35 10.38
N LEU A 262 -9.16 11.09 9.12
CA LEU A 262 -9.93 11.49 7.94
C LEU A 262 -11.28 10.77 7.84
N VAL A 263 -11.37 9.48 8.16
CA VAL A 263 -12.62 8.71 8.06
C VAL A 263 -13.71 9.24 9.02
N TRP A 264 -13.34 9.85 10.15
CA TRP A 264 -14.31 10.41 11.10
C TRP A 264 -14.97 11.70 10.63
N PHE A 265 -14.49 12.31 9.56
CA PHE A 265 -15.17 13.42 8.90
C PHE A 265 -16.39 12.97 8.08
N ALA A 266 -16.57 11.68 7.76
CA ALA A 266 -17.77 11.15 7.14
C ALA A 266 -18.96 11.23 8.13
N ARG A 267 -20.16 11.49 7.63
CA ARG A 267 -21.38 11.65 8.46
C ARG A 267 -22.36 10.48 8.26
N PRO A 268 -22.87 9.89 9.37
CA PRO A 268 -23.96 8.92 9.29
C PRO A 268 -25.27 9.59 8.80
N PRO A 269 -26.28 8.82 8.35
CA PRO A 269 -26.36 7.36 8.33
C PRO A 269 -25.64 6.74 7.14
N PHE A 270 -25.00 5.56 7.37
CA PHE A 270 -24.33 4.77 6.33
C PHE A 270 -25.25 3.61 5.94
N GLY A 271 -26.12 3.83 4.98
CA GLY A 271 -26.98 2.81 4.40
C GLY A 271 -27.22 3.12 2.94
N ALA A 272 -27.37 2.12 2.10
CA ALA A 272 -27.93 2.31 0.78
C ALA A 272 -29.30 2.98 0.96
N GLY A 273 -29.53 4.09 0.27
CA GLY A 273 -30.76 4.87 0.40
C GLY A 273 -32.02 4.01 0.27
N GLY A 274 -32.43 3.43 1.36
CA GLY A 274 -33.74 2.87 1.56
C GLY A 274 -34.64 4.00 2.00
N GLY A 275 -35.43 4.53 1.09
CA GLY A 275 -36.53 5.39 1.41
C GLY A 275 -37.42 4.70 2.45
N GLY A 276 -37.75 5.40 3.44
CA GLY A 276 -38.66 4.93 4.45
C GLY A 276 -39.04 6.11 5.29
N GLY A 277 -39.92 6.92 4.79
CA GLY A 277 -40.69 7.81 5.60
C GLY A 277 -41.32 7.02 6.75
N GLY A 278 -41.34 7.62 7.87
CA GLY A 278 -42.02 7.21 9.05
C GLY A 278 -42.15 8.41 9.91
N ALA A 279 -43.02 9.31 9.50
CA ALA A 279 -43.67 10.17 10.46
C ALA A 279 -44.37 9.30 11.48
N HIS A 280 -44.03 9.43 12.70
CA HIS A 280 -44.96 9.48 13.85
C HIS A 280 -44.24 10.14 15.00
#